data_50cc64c282e004750fbd8cbb3bde7bc0
#
_entry.id   50cc64c282e004750fbd8cbb3bde7bc0
#
_cell.length_a   1.000
_cell.length_b   1.000
_cell.length_c   1.000
_cell.angle_alpha   90.00
_cell.angle_beta   90.00
_cell.angle_gamma   90.00
#
_symmetry.space_group_name_H-M   'P 1'
#
loop_
_entity.id
_entity.type
_entity.pdbx_description
1 polymer ?
#
loop_
_entity_poly.entity_id
_entity_poly.type
_entity_poly.pdbx_seq_one_letter_code
_entity_poly.pdbx_strand_id
1 'polypeptide(L)'
;MSGGNVGYGENVRITDPSRPGRTRGPRGRRRLRAGLRRRMAVRRIRVRRTRGRRLRRALVVLLTVLAHLVTAVLVAYHLTVIPEPHPETAMQSTVFVDDDGDYLGRRGPVDRQEIPLSQVPGHVREAVIAAENRSFRSDTGISPKAITRAAWATVSGGGRQGGSTITQQYVKNALLSPEQSLYRKAREALIAIKLDRTRSKDEILAGYLNTVYFGRGAAGIQSAARNYFGVDAKDLTVSQGAALASVINIPSYYEKAGSDPAVTAKLVDRWDWVLDAMADSHAITAAQRAGARFPAFRFYPPGDTDGQRQYLIDVASAEAADRLGITEDQLARGGYTVRTTFDLTAQDATAERAGDAPPAKGGDRLHTAVVALVPGDGAVRVLYGGADYARQPFNDAVDGAVEAGTALEPFSGTKLPPPLAGLTRTAAPTPLRLASAYATAAAHGTYAKPYTIVRITRAGRTLYRAHPNTSASAKGGGADVLTKLMQSRAGGPPAVLTGAAGRRTLWRTTYDEHLTLTVALFAEHPAKGGKPALPAPLPGTAEGLSAHISEGAWAKITGTSVGPSPAEEGNPGLPIGQTKPILATR
;
A
#
# COMPACT_ATOMS: atom_id res chain seq x y z
N MET A 1 61.88 -9.67 19.50
CA MET A 1 62.40 -10.85 20.26
C MET A 1 62.47 -11.96 19.23
N SER A 2 63.66 -12.18 18.89
CA SER A 2 64.49 -13.37 19.05
C SER A 2 64.05 -14.48 18.08
N GLY A 3 64.81 -14.91 17.18
CA GLY A 3 66.24 -15.19 16.99
C GLY A 3 66.29 -16.55 16.38
N GLY A 4 67.06 -16.80 15.51
CA GLY A 4 68.38 -17.20 15.24
C GLY A 4 68.31 -18.25 14.16
N ASN A 5 68.99 -18.23 13.17
CA ASN A 5 70.45 -18.24 12.92
C ASN A 5 70.98 -19.65 12.57
N VAL A 6 71.75 -19.70 11.48
CA VAL A 6 73.01 -20.46 11.20
C VAL A 6 72.82 -21.90 10.65
N GLY A 7 73.46 -22.38 9.62
CA GLY A 7 74.79 -22.12 9.14
C GLY A 7 75.17 -22.94 7.92
N TYR A 8 76.05 -22.42 7.17
CA TYR A 8 77.30 -22.84 6.54
C TYR A 8 77.59 -24.34 6.33
N GLY A 9 78.14 -24.61 5.14
CA GLY A 9 78.95 -25.81 4.85
C GLY A 9 79.42 -25.87 3.44
N GLU A 10 80.45 -25.09 3.15
CA GLU A 10 81.37 -25.29 2.01
C GLU A 10 81.98 -26.67 2.03
N ASN A 11 82.23 -27.27 0.91
CA ASN A 11 83.44 -28.05 0.69
C ASN A 11 83.89 -28.08 -0.78
N VAL A 12 84.95 -27.39 -1.01
CA VAL A 12 85.85 -27.40 -2.17
C VAL A 12 86.67 -28.70 -2.15
N ARG A 13 86.85 -29.37 -3.28
CA ARG A 13 88.09 -30.16 -3.59
C ARG A 13 88.54 -30.01 -5.02
N ILE A 14 89.75 -29.58 -5.03
CA ILE A 14 90.71 -29.32 -6.09
C ILE A 14 91.39 -30.62 -6.54
N THR A 15 91.97 -30.53 -7.75
CA THR A 15 93.11 -31.31 -8.37
C THR A 15 92.72 -32.55 -9.15
N ASP A 16 93.30 -32.91 -10.17
CA ASP A 16 94.57 -32.59 -10.81
C ASP A 16 94.59 -33.03 -12.30
N PRO A 17 95.42 -32.48 -13.17
CA PRO A 17 95.47 -32.80 -14.60
C PRO A 17 96.64 -33.72 -14.91
N SER A 18 96.46 -34.74 -15.69
CA SER A 18 97.46 -35.29 -16.61
C SER A 18 97.05 -36.63 -17.21
N ARG A 19 96.87 -36.74 -18.50
CA ARG A 19 97.58 -37.56 -19.47
C ARG A 19 96.85 -37.65 -20.83
N PRO A 20 97.63 -37.88 -21.86
CA PRO A 20 97.25 -37.40 -23.18
C PRO A 20 96.67 -38.47 -24.14
N GLY A 21 96.00 -37.98 -25.11
CA GLY A 21 96.01 -38.40 -26.47
C GLY A 21 95.61 -39.81 -26.91
N ARG A 22 94.53 -39.85 -27.65
CA ARG A 22 94.49 -40.67 -28.89
C ARG A 22 93.44 -40.07 -29.84
N THR A 23 93.95 -39.52 -30.90
CA THR A 23 93.23 -39.08 -32.07
C THR A 23 92.59 -40.26 -32.78
N ARG A 24 91.23 -40.28 -32.86
CA ARG A 24 90.49 -41.12 -33.81
C ARG A 24 89.82 -40.25 -34.86
N GLY A 25 90.13 -40.53 -36.10
CA GLY A 25 89.81 -39.77 -37.28
C GLY A 25 88.30 -39.56 -37.61
N PRO A 26 88.01 -38.75 -38.62
CA PRO A 26 86.73 -38.13 -38.87
C PRO A 26 85.63 -38.98 -39.47
N ARG A 27 85.76 -40.30 -39.61
CA ARG A 27 84.73 -41.18 -40.23
C ARG A 27 83.64 -41.70 -39.28
N GLY A 28 83.82 -41.62 -37.99
CA GLY A 28 82.78 -42.09 -36.98
C GLY A 28 81.66 -41.07 -36.68
N ARG A 29 81.97 -39.77 -36.88
CA ARG A 29 80.97 -38.71 -36.50
C ARG A 29 79.80 -38.58 -37.48
N ARG A 30 79.93 -38.99 -38.75
CA ARG A 30 78.83 -38.89 -39.74
C ARG A 30 77.76 -39.96 -39.55
N ARG A 31 78.07 -41.16 -39.16
CA ARG A 31 77.10 -42.27 -38.93
C ARG A 31 76.33 -42.09 -37.64
N LEU A 32 76.93 -41.54 -36.59
CA LEU A 32 76.21 -41.24 -35.31
C LEU A 32 75.18 -40.09 -35.46
N ARG A 33 75.53 -39.03 -36.23
CA ARG A 33 74.65 -37.89 -36.51
C ARG A 33 73.44 -38.30 -37.37
N ALA A 34 73.59 -39.21 -38.31
CA ALA A 34 72.48 -39.74 -39.12
C ALA A 34 71.49 -40.61 -38.29
N GLY A 35 72.06 -41.46 -37.42
CA GLY A 35 71.22 -42.29 -36.47
C GLY A 35 70.46 -41.46 -35.46
N LEU A 36 71.08 -40.40 -34.92
CA LEU A 36 70.41 -39.47 -34.01
C LEU A 36 69.29 -38.69 -34.70
N ARG A 37 69.49 -38.20 -35.91
CA ARG A 37 68.47 -37.47 -36.70
C ARG A 37 67.30 -38.38 -37.05
N ARG A 38 67.53 -39.67 -37.40
CA ARG A 38 66.43 -40.65 -37.63
C ARG A 38 65.67 -40.97 -36.36
N ARG A 39 66.36 -41.15 -35.22
CA ARG A 39 65.69 -41.38 -33.92
C ARG A 39 64.89 -40.14 -33.44
N MET A 40 65.40 -38.93 -33.67
CA MET A 40 64.65 -37.71 -33.34
C MET A 40 63.43 -37.48 -34.27
N ALA A 41 63.56 -37.81 -35.56
CA ALA A 41 62.47 -37.70 -36.53
C ALA A 41 61.35 -38.72 -36.18
N VAL A 42 61.68 -39.99 -35.88
CA VAL A 42 60.69 -41.01 -35.43
C VAL A 42 60.08 -40.67 -34.10
N ARG A 43 60.83 -40.08 -33.15
CA ARG A 43 60.32 -39.62 -31.88
C ARG A 43 59.40 -38.40 -32.07
N ARG A 44 59.68 -37.46 -33.00
CA ARG A 44 58.76 -36.32 -33.32
C ARG A 44 57.45 -36.81 -33.98
N ILE A 45 57.49 -37.78 -34.86
CA ILE A 45 56.33 -38.36 -35.53
C ILE A 45 55.50 -39.13 -34.50
N ARG A 46 56.11 -39.90 -33.59
CA ARG A 46 55.41 -40.64 -32.52
C ARG A 46 54.78 -39.69 -31.53
N VAL A 47 55.46 -38.60 -31.15
CA VAL A 47 54.91 -37.55 -30.26
C VAL A 47 53.76 -36.80 -30.93
N ARG A 48 53.82 -36.49 -32.22
CA ARG A 48 52.72 -35.88 -32.97
C ARG A 48 51.51 -36.79 -33.08
N ARG A 49 51.71 -38.13 -33.36
CA ARG A 49 50.62 -39.12 -33.40
C ARG A 49 49.99 -39.34 -32.03
N THR A 50 50.76 -39.37 -30.96
CA THR A 50 50.24 -39.53 -29.61
C THR A 50 49.50 -38.26 -29.11
N ARG A 51 49.99 -37.03 -29.46
CA ARG A 51 49.27 -35.78 -29.20
C ARG A 51 47.95 -35.73 -29.95
N GLY A 52 47.91 -36.09 -31.23
CA GLY A 52 46.67 -36.15 -32.01
C GLY A 52 45.64 -37.15 -31.46
N ARG A 53 46.10 -38.32 -31.01
CA ARG A 53 45.23 -39.29 -30.35
C ARG A 53 44.71 -38.83 -28.99
N ARG A 54 45.54 -38.12 -28.19
CA ARG A 54 45.13 -37.52 -26.92
C ARG A 54 44.10 -36.40 -27.13
N LEU A 55 44.33 -35.51 -28.12
CA LEU A 55 43.39 -34.44 -28.49
C LEU A 55 42.04 -35.00 -28.97
N ARG A 56 42.07 -36.04 -29.84
CA ARG A 56 40.80 -36.73 -30.26
C ARG A 56 40.07 -37.38 -29.10
N ARG A 57 40.77 -38.05 -28.18
CA ARG A 57 40.14 -38.62 -26.96
C ARG A 57 39.59 -37.53 -26.06
N ALA A 58 40.32 -36.43 -25.84
CA ALA A 58 39.84 -35.27 -25.07
C ALA A 58 38.61 -34.66 -25.72
N LEU A 59 38.58 -34.51 -27.05
CA LEU A 59 37.41 -34.02 -27.78
C LEU A 59 36.19 -34.95 -27.65
N VAL A 60 36.40 -36.26 -27.80
CA VAL A 60 35.33 -37.25 -27.63
C VAL A 60 34.79 -37.21 -26.20
N VAL A 61 35.65 -37.20 -25.19
CA VAL A 61 35.24 -37.05 -23.79
C VAL A 61 34.45 -35.76 -23.58
N LEU A 62 34.94 -34.62 -24.11
CA LEU A 62 34.25 -33.35 -24.04
C LEU A 62 32.85 -33.40 -24.68
N LEU A 63 32.75 -33.98 -25.89
CA LEU A 63 31.49 -34.11 -26.61
C LEU A 63 30.52 -35.06 -25.88
N THR A 64 31.05 -36.15 -25.31
CA THR A 64 30.23 -37.06 -24.49
C THR A 64 29.71 -36.41 -23.24
N VAL A 65 30.53 -35.65 -22.50
CA VAL A 65 30.13 -34.90 -21.33
C VAL A 65 29.10 -33.83 -21.72
N LEU A 66 29.31 -33.12 -22.82
CA LEU A 66 28.34 -32.13 -23.32
C LEU A 66 27.02 -32.77 -23.71
N ALA A 67 27.02 -33.95 -24.37
CA ALA A 67 25.83 -34.70 -24.74
C ALA A 67 25.04 -35.11 -23.48
N HIS A 68 25.72 -35.63 -22.45
CA HIS A 68 25.08 -35.98 -21.18
C HIS A 68 24.49 -34.75 -20.47
N LEU A 69 25.22 -33.64 -20.49
CA LEU A 69 24.75 -32.37 -19.91
C LEU A 69 23.47 -31.88 -20.63
N VAL A 70 23.47 -31.89 -21.97
CA VAL A 70 22.31 -31.51 -22.77
C VAL A 70 21.11 -32.43 -22.48
N THR A 71 21.36 -33.75 -22.43
CA THR A 71 20.32 -34.73 -22.09
C THR A 71 19.75 -34.45 -20.68
N ALA A 72 20.62 -34.22 -19.69
CA ALA A 72 20.19 -33.92 -18.32
C ALA A 72 19.33 -32.62 -18.26
N VAL A 73 19.72 -31.59 -19.00
CA VAL A 73 18.94 -30.34 -19.09
C VAL A 73 17.58 -30.58 -19.77
N LEU A 74 17.53 -31.36 -20.85
CA LEU A 74 16.28 -31.71 -21.52
C LEU A 74 15.35 -32.51 -20.61
N VAL A 75 15.88 -33.52 -19.91
CA VAL A 75 15.10 -34.29 -18.92
C VAL A 75 14.58 -33.37 -17.81
N ALA A 76 15.45 -32.54 -17.23
CA ALA A 76 15.06 -31.55 -16.22
C ALA A 76 13.97 -30.62 -16.73
N TYR A 77 14.06 -30.12 -17.97
CA TYR A 77 13.04 -29.29 -18.60
C TYR A 77 11.69 -30.01 -18.72
N HIS A 78 11.67 -31.27 -19.16
CA HIS A 78 10.44 -32.04 -19.29
C HIS A 78 9.79 -32.36 -17.93
N LEU A 79 10.61 -32.66 -16.93
CA LEU A 79 10.13 -32.95 -15.57
C LEU A 79 9.73 -31.69 -14.78
N THR A 80 10.15 -30.49 -15.23
CA THR A 80 9.80 -29.23 -14.56
C THR A 80 8.32 -28.92 -14.77
N VAL A 81 7.57 -28.83 -13.68
CA VAL A 81 6.18 -28.34 -13.66
C VAL A 81 6.20 -26.85 -13.34
N ILE A 82 5.37 -26.05 -14.04
CA ILE A 82 5.13 -24.65 -13.65
C ILE A 82 4.25 -24.70 -12.40
N PRO A 83 4.74 -24.26 -11.23
CA PRO A 83 3.93 -24.28 -10.01
C PRO A 83 2.80 -23.26 -10.11
N GLU A 84 1.76 -23.45 -9.31
CA GLU A 84 0.76 -22.43 -9.09
C GLU A 84 1.37 -21.23 -8.35
N PRO A 85 0.85 -20.01 -8.57
CA PRO A 85 1.28 -18.84 -7.81
C PRO A 85 1.18 -19.09 -6.30
N HIS A 86 2.16 -18.61 -5.54
CA HIS A 86 2.12 -18.71 -4.09
C HIS A 86 0.83 -18.08 -3.54
N PRO A 87 0.18 -18.66 -2.52
CA PRO A 87 -1.01 -18.08 -1.90
C PRO A 87 -0.84 -16.61 -1.50
N GLU A 88 0.35 -16.25 -1.04
CA GLU A 88 0.69 -14.84 -0.70
C GLU A 88 0.69 -13.93 -1.93
N THR A 89 1.00 -14.46 -3.12
CA THR A 89 0.93 -13.68 -4.36
C THR A 89 -0.49 -13.58 -4.94
N ALA A 90 -1.41 -14.39 -4.45
CA ALA A 90 -2.83 -14.29 -4.76
C ALA A 90 -3.58 -13.34 -3.81
N MET A 91 -2.96 -12.96 -2.66
CA MET A 91 -3.56 -12.00 -1.74
C MET A 91 -3.55 -10.60 -2.35
N GLN A 92 -4.69 -9.95 -2.32
CA GLN A 92 -4.87 -8.57 -2.78
C GLN A 92 -5.44 -7.74 -1.63
N SER A 93 -4.97 -6.50 -1.47
CA SER A 93 -5.57 -5.61 -0.49
C SER A 93 -6.98 -5.20 -0.92
N THR A 94 -7.87 -5.03 0.06
CA THR A 94 -9.15 -4.37 -0.16
C THR A 94 -8.98 -2.87 -0.07
N VAL A 95 -9.52 -2.15 -1.04
CA VAL A 95 -9.46 -0.70 -1.16
C VAL A 95 -10.80 -0.11 -0.79
N PHE A 96 -10.76 0.95 -0.02
CA PHE A 96 -11.90 1.78 0.34
C PHE A 96 -11.81 3.10 -0.42
N VAL A 97 -12.92 3.50 -0.99
CA VAL A 97 -13.08 4.80 -1.67
C VAL A 97 -14.31 5.50 -1.09
N ASP A 98 -14.33 6.80 -1.16
CA ASP A 98 -15.46 7.60 -0.72
C ASP A 98 -16.66 7.55 -1.70
N ASP A 99 -17.65 8.41 -1.48
CA ASP A 99 -18.85 8.46 -2.31
C ASP A 99 -18.58 8.96 -3.74
N ASP A 100 -17.55 9.76 -3.96
CA ASP A 100 -17.12 10.23 -5.29
C ASP A 100 -16.19 9.23 -6.00
N GLY A 101 -15.56 8.33 -5.25
CA GLY A 101 -14.61 7.34 -5.72
C GLY A 101 -13.17 7.71 -5.41
N ASP A 102 -12.94 8.74 -4.62
CA ASP A 102 -11.62 9.14 -4.16
C ASP A 102 -11.07 8.16 -3.12
N TYR A 103 -9.76 7.99 -3.12
CA TYR A 103 -9.08 7.00 -2.28
C TYR A 103 -9.18 7.35 -0.80
N LEU A 104 -9.88 6.53 -0.03
CA LEU A 104 -9.96 6.63 1.43
C LEU A 104 -8.79 5.91 2.12
N GLY A 105 -8.50 4.70 1.69
CA GLY A 105 -7.44 3.86 2.25
C GLY A 105 -7.59 2.40 1.86
N ARG A 106 -6.84 1.52 2.52
CA ARG A 106 -6.85 0.08 2.21
C ARG A 106 -6.66 -0.77 3.47
N ARG A 107 -7.02 -2.04 3.37
CA ARG A 107 -6.78 -3.06 4.39
C ARG A 107 -6.24 -4.34 3.75
N GLY A 108 -5.20 -4.92 4.35
CA GLY A 108 -4.58 -6.17 3.88
C GLY A 108 -3.10 -6.25 4.20
N PRO A 109 -2.54 -7.49 4.27
CA PRO A 109 -1.13 -7.70 4.62
C PRO A 109 -0.17 -7.30 3.50
N VAL A 110 -0.65 -7.27 2.26
CA VAL A 110 0.13 -6.89 1.07
C VAL A 110 -0.71 -5.91 0.26
N ASP A 111 -0.12 -4.77 -0.04
CA ASP A 111 -0.76 -3.82 -0.94
C ASP A 111 -0.60 -4.30 -2.38
N ARG A 112 -1.57 -5.05 -2.84
CA ARG A 112 -1.66 -5.54 -4.22
C ARG A 112 -3.08 -5.40 -4.74
N GLN A 113 -3.17 -4.86 -5.95
CA GLN A 113 -4.37 -4.83 -6.74
C GLN A 113 -4.03 -5.26 -8.16
N GLU A 114 -4.62 -6.37 -8.59
CA GLU A 114 -4.44 -6.83 -9.96
C GLU A 114 -5.34 -6.06 -10.92
N ILE A 115 -4.74 -5.60 -12.00
CA ILE A 115 -5.42 -4.93 -13.10
C ILE A 115 -5.09 -5.62 -14.43
N PRO A 116 -6.01 -5.63 -15.39
CA PRO A 116 -5.71 -6.12 -16.73
C PRO A 116 -4.65 -5.23 -17.41
N LEU A 117 -3.81 -5.83 -18.25
CA LEU A 117 -2.74 -5.11 -18.95
C LEU A 117 -3.25 -3.93 -19.77
N SER A 118 -4.49 -3.99 -20.26
CA SER A 118 -5.16 -2.89 -20.98
C SER A 118 -5.31 -1.61 -20.16
N GLN A 119 -5.32 -1.71 -18.84
CA GLN A 119 -5.35 -0.56 -17.92
C GLN A 119 -3.96 0.01 -17.62
N VAL A 120 -2.89 -0.62 -18.09
CA VAL A 120 -1.53 -0.06 -17.97
C VAL A 120 -1.20 0.65 -19.27
N PRO A 121 -0.93 1.97 -19.28
CA PRO A 121 -0.60 2.72 -20.49
C PRO A 121 0.60 2.14 -21.23
N GLY A 122 0.61 2.24 -22.57
CA GLY A 122 1.69 1.70 -23.40
C GLY A 122 3.07 2.21 -23.00
N HIS A 123 3.19 3.51 -22.75
CA HIS A 123 4.45 4.11 -22.34
C HIS A 123 4.96 3.61 -20.96
N VAL A 124 4.07 3.21 -20.05
CA VAL A 124 4.44 2.61 -18.76
C VAL A 124 4.99 1.20 -18.96
N ARG A 125 4.32 0.40 -19.82
CA ARG A 125 4.78 -0.94 -20.18
C ARG A 125 6.18 -0.90 -20.82
N GLU A 126 6.38 0.01 -21.77
CA GLU A 126 7.66 0.18 -22.44
C GLU A 126 8.75 0.76 -21.50
N ALA A 127 8.41 1.62 -20.52
CA ALA A 127 9.35 2.08 -19.51
C ALA A 127 9.94 0.91 -18.70
N VAL A 128 9.09 -0.02 -18.26
CA VAL A 128 9.51 -1.21 -17.51
C VAL A 128 10.36 -2.14 -18.38
N ILE A 129 9.98 -2.35 -19.66
CA ILE A 129 10.76 -3.15 -20.61
C ILE A 129 12.12 -2.51 -20.87
N ALA A 130 12.17 -1.19 -21.05
CA ALA A 130 13.41 -0.44 -21.28
C ALA A 130 14.34 -0.48 -20.05
N ALA A 131 13.76 -0.42 -18.84
CA ALA A 131 14.51 -0.46 -17.59
C ALA A 131 15.09 -1.84 -17.26
N GLU A 132 14.29 -2.91 -17.45
CA GLU A 132 14.59 -4.23 -16.93
C GLU A 132 15.05 -5.23 -18.00
N ASN A 133 14.47 -5.18 -19.21
CA ASN A 133 14.75 -6.19 -20.23
C ASN A 133 14.40 -5.71 -21.64
N ARG A 134 15.29 -4.93 -22.27
CA ARG A 134 15.07 -4.37 -23.62
C ARG A 134 14.78 -5.43 -24.70
N SER A 135 15.24 -6.67 -24.53
CA SER A 135 14.98 -7.78 -25.45
C SER A 135 13.75 -8.61 -25.10
N PHE A 136 12.93 -8.19 -24.12
CA PHE A 136 11.80 -8.97 -23.58
C PHE A 136 10.89 -9.55 -24.66
N ARG A 137 10.54 -8.74 -25.66
CA ARG A 137 9.58 -9.17 -26.72
C ARG A 137 10.18 -10.20 -27.67
N SER A 138 11.50 -10.37 -27.71
CA SER A 138 12.21 -11.26 -28.61
C SER A 138 12.98 -12.39 -27.93
N ASP A 139 13.22 -12.32 -26.62
CA ASP A 139 13.91 -13.39 -25.91
C ASP A 139 12.98 -14.59 -25.63
N THR A 140 13.56 -15.73 -25.25
CA THR A 140 12.86 -17.01 -25.02
C THR A 140 12.77 -17.35 -23.54
N GLY A 141 12.43 -16.36 -22.70
CA GLY A 141 12.34 -16.49 -21.25
C GLY A 141 13.67 -16.29 -20.52
N ILE A 142 14.80 -16.54 -21.17
CA ILE A 142 16.16 -16.23 -20.72
C ILE A 142 16.90 -15.45 -21.81
N SER A 143 17.90 -14.66 -21.43
CA SER A 143 18.75 -13.94 -22.38
C SER A 143 20.17 -14.50 -22.35
N PRO A 144 20.57 -15.33 -23.34
CA PRO A 144 21.94 -15.83 -23.41
C PRO A 144 22.98 -14.71 -23.47
N LYS A 145 22.67 -13.61 -24.17
CA LYS A 145 23.54 -12.41 -24.24
C LYS A 145 23.73 -11.76 -22.88
N ALA A 146 22.65 -11.66 -22.07
CA ALA A 146 22.75 -11.11 -20.72
C ALA A 146 23.53 -12.03 -19.78
N ILE A 147 23.36 -13.34 -19.92
CA ILE A 147 24.11 -14.35 -19.13
C ILE A 147 25.60 -14.28 -19.45
N THR A 148 25.99 -14.25 -20.74
CA THR A 148 27.41 -14.16 -21.14
C THR A 148 28.03 -12.84 -20.72
N ARG A 149 27.31 -11.73 -20.83
CA ARG A 149 27.77 -10.41 -20.35
C ARG A 149 27.98 -10.40 -18.83
N ALA A 150 27.02 -10.95 -18.05
CA ALA A 150 27.13 -11.02 -16.61
C ALA A 150 28.28 -11.93 -16.15
N ALA A 151 28.49 -13.07 -16.83
CA ALA A 151 29.64 -13.97 -16.60
C ALA A 151 30.95 -13.27 -16.88
N TRP A 152 31.04 -12.56 -18.01
CA TRP A 152 32.24 -11.77 -18.36
C TRP A 152 32.53 -10.67 -17.34
N ALA A 153 31.52 -9.89 -16.94
CA ALA A 153 31.65 -8.84 -15.94
C ALA A 153 32.12 -9.40 -14.58
N THR A 154 31.64 -10.58 -14.17
CA THR A 154 32.07 -11.27 -12.95
C THR A 154 33.55 -11.67 -13.02
N VAL A 155 34.02 -12.19 -14.18
CA VAL A 155 35.42 -12.61 -14.38
C VAL A 155 36.35 -11.42 -14.54
N SER A 156 35.89 -10.32 -15.15
CA SER A 156 36.69 -9.10 -15.38
C SER A 156 36.69 -8.13 -14.19
N GLY A 157 36.12 -8.47 -13.05
CA GLY A 157 36.05 -7.61 -11.84
C GLY A 157 35.09 -6.42 -11.98
N GLY A 158 34.24 -6.41 -12.99
CA GLY A 158 33.17 -5.44 -13.16
C GLY A 158 32.04 -5.66 -12.15
N GLY A 159 31.38 -4.56 -11.74
CA GLY A 159 30.24 -4.64 -10.81
C GLY A 159 29.13 -5.58 -11.28
N ARG A 160 28.34 -6.11 -10.34
CA ARG A 160 27.19 -6.99 -10.62
C ARG A 160 26.24 -6.32 -11.62
N GLN A 161 26.23 -6.80 -12.85
CA GLN A 161 25.23 -6.40 -13.85
C GLN A 161 24.02 -7.32 -13.77
N GLY A 162 22.80 -6.75 -13.73
CA GLY A 162 21.56 -7.48 -13.80
C GLY A 162 21.45 -8.27 -15.12
N GLY A 163 21.34 -9.59 -15.01
CA GLY A 163 21.25 -10.48 -16.18
C GLY A 163 19.93 -11.26 -16.23
N SER A 164 18.99 -11.01 -15.32
CA SER A 164 17.69 -11.69 -15.27
C SER A 164 16.68 -11.00 -16.17
N THR A 165 15.93 -11.78 -16.95
CA THR A 165 14.84 -11.29 -17.79
C THR A 165 13.59 -10.98 -16.95
N ILE A 166 12.63 -10.22 -17.52
CA ILE A 166 11.30 -9.99 -16.91
C ILE A 166 10.61 -11.34 -16.61
N THR A 167 10.69 -12.31 -17.52
CA THR A 167 10.12 -13.65 -17.33
C THR A 167 10.74 -14.35 -16.11
N GLN A 168 12.07 -14.28 -15.94
CA GLN A 168 12.75 -14.85 -14.77
C GLN A 168 12.38 -14.13 -13.48
N GLN A 169 12.26 -12.80 -13.52
CA GLN A 169 11.84 -12.03 -12.35
C GLN A 169 10.39 -12.36 -11.95
N TYR A 170 9.49 -12.51 -12.92
CA TYR A 170 8.11 -12.94 -12.67
C TYR A 170 8.07 -14.32 -12.01
N VAL A 171 8.79 -15.30 -12.58
CA VAL A 171 8.89 -16.66 -12.00
C VAL A 171 9.42 -16.61 -10.57
N LYS A 172 10.49 -15.84 -10.33
CA LYS A 172 11.07 -15.67 -9.01
C LYS A 172 10.06 -15.10 -8.00
N ASN A 173 9.34 -14.05 -8.40
CA ASN A 173 8.48 -13.29 -7.48
C ASN A 173 7.13 -13.97 -7.23
N ALA A 174 6.55 -14.65 -8.25
CA ALA A 174 5.21 -15.19 -8.19
C ALA A 174 5.16 -16.70 -7.94
N LEU A 175 6.17 -17.45 -8.37
CA LEU A 175 6.09 -18.91 -8.48
C LEU A 175 7.13 -19.66 -7.62
N LEU A 176 8.14 -18.98 -7.06
CA LEU A 176 9.21 -19.62 -6.31
C LEU A 176 9.35 -19.05 -4.90
N SER A 177 9.70 -19.93 -3.95
CA SER A 177 10.02 -19.55 -2.57
C SER A 177 11.27 -18.63 -2.52
N PRO A 178 11.39 -17.76 -1.48
CA PRO A 178 12.45 -16.75 -1.38
C PRO A 178 13.86 -17.32 -1.12
N GLU A 179 14.03 -18.65 -0.94
CA GLU A 179 15.33 -19.28 -0.71
C GLU A 179 16.34 -18.97 -1.83
N GLN A 180 17.60 -18.75 -1.45
CA GLN A 180 18.68 -18.46 -2.40
C GLN A 180 19.60 -19.67 -2.56
N SER A 181 19.43 -20.44 -3.63
CA SER A 181 20.31 -21.54 -3.98
C SER A 181 20.56 -21.62 -5.50
N LEU A 182 21.67 -22.22 -5.89
CA LEU A 182 21.97 -22.47 -7.32
C LEU A 182 20.91 -23.37 -7.96
N TYR A 183 20.39 -24.36 -7.22
CA TYR A 183 19.29 -25.21 -7.65
C TYR A 183 18.04 -24.40 -7.97
N ARG A 184 17.65 -23.48 -7.08
CA ARG A 184 16.52 -22.58 -7.32
C ARG A 184 16.75 -21.72 -8.57
N LYS A 185 17.99 -21.20 -8.78
CA LYS A 185 18.29 -20.38 -9.95
C LYS A 185 18.22 -21.18 -11.26
N ALA A 186 18.63 -22.45 -11.25
CA ALA A 186 18.46 -23.35 -12.38
C ALA A 186 16.97 -23.64 -12.65
N ARG A 187 16.19 -23.93 -11.60
CA ARG A 187 14.74 -24.15 -11.70
C ARG A 187 14.01 -22.92 -12.22
N GLU A 188 14.36 -21.70 -11.73
CA GLU A 188 13.85 -20.42 -12.24
C GLU A 188 14.04 -20.31 -13.75
N ALA A 189 15.25 -20.59 -14.26
CA ALA A 189 15.55 -20.52 -15.69
C ALA A 189 14.71 -21.54 -16.51
N LEU A 190 14.58 -22.77 -16.04
CA LEU A 190 13.78 -23.81 -16.71
C LEU A 190 12.29 -23.44 -16.76
N ILE A 191 11.75 -22.97 -15.64
CA ILE A 191 10.35 -22.50 -15.57
C ILE A 191 10.17 -21.28 -16.48
N ALA A 192 11.09 -20.33 -16.50
CA ALA A 192 11.02 -19.14 -17.35
C ALA A 192 10.99 -19.51 -18.85
N ILE A 193 11.81 -20.47 -19.30
CA ILE A 193 11.77 -20.97 -20.67
C ILE A 193 10.43 -21.65 -20.98
N LYS A 194 9.92 -22.46 -20.02
CA LYS A 194 8.65 -23.18 -20.20
C LYS A 194 7.45 -22.22 -20.22
N LEU A 195 7.46 -21.22 -19.34
CA LEU A 195 6.43 -20.20 -19.26
C LEU A 195 6.37 -19.36 -20.55
N ASP A 196 7.52 -18.95 -21.06
CA ASP A 196 7.63 -18.18 -22.30
C ASP A 196 7.12 -18.92 -23.55
N ARG A 197 7.16 -20.26 -23.52
CA ARG A 197 6.61 -21.11 -24.59
C ARG A 197 5.10 -21.37 -24.46
N THR A 198 4.54 -21.19 -23.27
CA THR A 198 3.14 -21.56 -22.96
C THR A 198 2.24 -20.35 -22.75
N ARG A 199 2.81 -19.16 -22.55
CA ARG A 199 2.12 -17.90 -22.33
C ARG A 199 2.61 -16.85 -23.31
N SER A 200 1.73 -15.95 -23.70
CA SER A 200 2.10 -14.77 -24.50
C SER A 200 2.97 -13.80 -23.71
N LYS A 201 3.75 -12.96 -24.39
CA LYS A 201 4.54 -11.91 -23.77
C LYS A 201 3.67 -10.93 -22.97
N ASP A 202 2.46 -10.66 -23.43
CA ASP A 202 1.55 -9.76 -22.74
C ASP A 202 0.99 -10.39 -21.46
N GLU A 203 0.69 -11.69 -21.44
CA GLU A 203 0.32 -12.40 -20.20
C GLU A 203 1.46 -12.41 -19.18
N ILE A 204 2.70 -12.63 -19.63
CA ILE A 204 3.88 -12.61 -18.77
C ILE A 204 4.11 -11.21 -18.20
N LEU A 205 3.99 -10.18 -19.05
CA LEU A 205 4.16 -8.79 -18.63
C LEU A 205 3.05 -8.36 -17.65
N ALA A 206 1.81 -8.77 -17.90
CA ALA A 206 0.69 -8.55 -16.98
C ALA A 206 0.95 -9.18 -15.60
N GLY A 207 1.36 -10.45 -15.58
CA GLY A 207 1.73 -11.14 -14.35
C GLY A 207 2.89 -10.47 -13.62
N TYR A 208 3.91 -10.04 -14.35
CA TYR A 208 5.05 -9.31 -13.79
C TYR A 208 4.63 -7.98 -13.16
N LEU A 209 3.90 -7.13 -13.92
CA LEU A 209 3.46 -5.81 -13.47
C LEU A 209 2.50 -5.88 -12.27
N ASN A 210 1.76 -6.97 -12.12
CA ASN A 210 0.86 -7.20 -10.98
C ASN A 210 1.57 -7.81 -9.75
N THR A 211 2.83 -8.27 -9.87
CA THR A 211 3.52 -8.99 -8.79
C THR A 211 4.83 -8.37 -8.35
N VAL A 212 5.48 -7.57 -9.19
CA VAL A 212 6.78 -6.97 -8.85
C VAL A 212 6.62 -5.96 -7.71
N TYR A 213 7.59 -5.99 -6.78
CA TYR A 213 7.63 -5.05 -5.66
C TYR A 213 8.24 -3.72 -6.08
N PHE A 214 7.56 -2.63 -5.78
CA PHE A 214 7.97 -1.26 -6.09
C PHE A 214 8.47 -0.47 -4.88
N GLY A 215 8.62 -1.08 -3.72
CA GLY A 215 8.88 -0.36 -2.48
C GLY A 215 7.60 0.20 -1.85
N ARG A 216 7.73 0.84 -0.69
CA ARG A 216 6.61 1.45 0.06
C ARG A 216 5.44 0.49 0.29
N GLY A 217 5.74 -0.80 0.49
CA GLY A 217 4.72 -1.84 0.65
C GLY A 217 3.93 -2.17 -0.62
N ALA A 218 4.19 -1.52 -1.76
CA ALA A 218 3.45 -1.71 -2.99
C ALA A 218 3.95 -2.91 -3.80
N ALA A 219 3.11 -3.91 -3.97
CA ALA A 219 3.28 -5.01 -4.89
C ALA A 219 2.32 -4.83 -6.08
N GLY A 220 2.88 -4.70 -7.26
CA GLY A 220 2.14 -4.41 -8.49
C GLY A 220 2.00 -2.92 -8.81
N ILE A 221 1.81 -2.66 -10.11
CA ILE A 221 1.83 -1.32 -10.71
C ILE A 221 0.68 -0.42 -10.23
N GLN A 222 -0.51 -0.99 -9.95
CA GLN A 222 -1.66 -0.24 -9.48
C GLN A 222 -1.41 0.32 -8.08
N SER A 223 -0.95 -0.53 -7.17
CA SER A 223 -0.60 -0.12 -5.81
C SER A 223 0.57 0.87 -5.81
N ALA A 224 1.56 0.66 -6.69
CA ALA A 224 2.68 1.58 -6.84
C ALA A 224 2.23 2.97 -7.33
N ALA A 225 1.34 3.05 -8.33
CA ALA A 225 0.81 4.30 -8.83
C ALA A 225 0.12 5.11 -7.72
N ARG A 226 -0.67 4.44 -6.89
CA ARG A 226 -1.35 5.05 -5.75
C ARG A 226 -0.38 5.48 -4.65
N ASN A 227 0.58 4.61 -4.28
CA ASN A 227 1.51 4.89 -3.18
C ASN A 227 2.53 5.98 -3.48
N TYR A 228 2.88 6.17 -4.75
CA TYR A 228 3.86 7.19 -5.15
C TYR A 228 3.21 8.48 -5.63
N PHE A 229 2.03 8.41 -6.25
CA PHE A 229 1.43 9.54 -6.95
C PHE A 229 -0.03 9.80 -6.61
N GLY A 230 -0.73 8.91 -5.90
CA GLY A 230 -2.15 9.02 -5.59
C GLY A 230 -3.07 8.90 -6.80
N VAL A 231 -2.62 8.26 -7.90
CA VAL A 231 -3.39 8.07 -9.13
C VAL A 231 -3.55 6.59 -9.47
N ASP A 232 -4.50 6.25 -10.30
CA ASP A 232 -4.61 4.91 -10.85
C ASP A 232 -3.54 4.64 -11.92
N ALA A 233 -3.16 3.38 -12.09
CA ALA A 233 -2.14 3.01 -13.08
C ALA A 233 -2.47 3.47 -14.50
N LYS A 234 -3.76 3.52 -14.87
CA LYS A 234 -4.23 4.00 -16.17
C LYS A 234 -3.96 5.49 -16.42
N ASP A 235 -3.78 6.27 -15.36
CA ASP A 235 -3.59 7.72 -15.40
C ASP A 235 -2.11 8.13 -15.24
N LEU A 236 -1.19 7.15 -15.16
CA LEU A 236 0.25 7.41 -15.07
C LEU A 236 0.77 8.14 -16.31
N THR A 237 1.48 9.24 -16.11
CA THR A 237 2.22 9.96 -17.15
C THR A 237 3.49 9.23 -17.56
N VAL A 238 4.12 9.65 -18.68
CA VAL A 238 5.44 9.13 -19.11
C VAL A 238 6.49 9.28 -17.99
N SER A 239 6.56 10.44 -17.36
CA SER A 239 7.52 10.72 -16.27
C SER A 239 7.27 9.83 -15.05
N GLN A 240 6.03 9.63 -14.67
CA GLN A 240 5.65 8.76 -13.55
C GLN A 240 5.93 7.28 -13.84
N GLY A 241 5.59 6.82 -15.06
CA GLY A 241 5.89 5.45 -15.49
C GLY A 241 7.39 5.15 -15.51
N ALA A 242 8.21 6.08 -16.01
CA ALA A 242 9.67 5.96 -15.99
C ALA A 242 10.23 5.97 -14.55
N ALA A 243 9.64 6.75 -13.64
CA ALA A 243 10.04 6.77 -12.23
C ALA A 243 9.74 5.44 -11.53
N LEU A 244 8.55 4.87 -11.71
CA LEU A 244 8.21 3.54 -11.19
C LEU A 244 9.12 2.46 -11.78
N ALA A 245 9.37 2.47 -13.09
CA ALA A 245 10.29 1.54 -13.72
C ALA A 245 11.72 1.62 -13.12
N SER A 246 12.15 2.83 -12.74
CA SER A 246 13.45 3.06 -12.11
C SER A 246 13.54 2.49 -10.70
N VAL A 247 12.43 2.56 -9.95
CA VAL A 247 12.35 2.06 -8.57
C VAL A 247 12.52 0.54 -8.49
N ILE A 248 12.07 -0.23 -9.49
CA ILE A 248 12.13 -1.71 -9.50
C ILE A 248 13.54 -2.25 -9.25
N ASN A 249 14.58 -1.53 -9.67
CA ASN A 249 15.96 -1.98 -9.56
C ASN A 249 16.40 -2.27 -8.11
N ILE A 250 16.09 -1.37 -7.17
CA ILE A 250 16.42 -1.51 -5.75
C ILE A 250 15.26 -0.87 -4.93
N PRO A 251 14.08 -1.51 -4.90
CA PRO A 251 12.87 -0.89 -4.36
C PRO A 251 13.03 -0.39 -2.93
N SER A 252 13.54 -1.23 -2.02
CA SER A 252 13.70 -0.88 -0.60
C SER A 252 14.70 0.27 -0.35
N TYR A 253 15.67 0.48 -1.26
CA TYR A 253 16.55 1.63 -1.18
C TYR A 253 15.83 2.92 -1.60
N TYR A 254 15.03 2.84 -2.67
CA TYR A 254 14.31 3.99 -3.23
C TYR A 254 13.03 4.36 -2.47
N GLU A 255 12.62 3.59 -1.47
CA GLU A 255 11.51 3.96 -0.55
C GLU A 255 11.71 5.32 0.10
N LYS A 256 12.98 5.71 0.32
CA LYS A 256 13.37 6.99 0.91
C LYS A 256 13.43 8.16 -0.08
N ALA A 257 13.21 7.90 -1.38
CA ALA A 257 13.19 8.97 -2.37
C ALA A 257 12.03 9.94 -2.09
N GLY A 258 12.29 11.23 -2.22
CA GLY A 258 11.37 12.30 -1.85
C GLY A 258 11.62 12.86 -0.43
N SER A 259 12.14 12.05 0.50
CA SER A 259 12.54 12.49 1.85
C SER A 259 14.06 12.58 2.03
N ASP A 260 14.82 11.72 1.33
CA ASP A 260 16.30 11.71 1.34
C ASP A 260 16.83 12.29 0.02
N PRO A 261 17.54 13.46 0.04
CA PRO A 261 18.06 14.10 -1.17
C PRO A 261 19.06 13.24 -1.93
N ALA A 262 19.93 12.47 -1.24
CA ALA A 262 20.96 11.65 -1.89
C ALA A 262 20.34 10.43 -2.59
N VAL A 263 19.33 9.82 -1.98
CA VAL A 263 18.54 8.73 -2.59
C VAL A 263 17.76 9.26 -3.79
N THR A 264 17.16 10.45 -3.65
CA THR A 264 16.39 11.09 -4.72
C THR A 264 17.28 11.39 -5.92
N ALA A 265 18.47 11.95 -5.72
CA ALA A 265 19.41 12.25 -6.81
C ALA A 265 19.77 10.97 -7.62
N LYS A 266 20.08 9.86 -6.93
CA LYS A 266 20.36 8.58 -7.61
C LYS A 266 19.15 8.02 -8.38
N LEU A 267 17.96 8.26 -7.87
CA LEU A 267 16.74 7.85 -8.59
C LEU A 267 16.52 8.73 -9.82
N VAL A 268 16.80 10.02 -9.74
CA VAL A 268 16.75 10.95 -10.89
C VAL A 268 17.73 10.51 -11.99
N ASP A 269 18.99 10.19 -11.64
CA ASP A 269 19.97 9.68 -12.61
C ASP A 269 19.48 8.42 -13.32
N ARG A 270 18.84 7.50 -12.56
CA ARG A 270 18.30 6.28 -13.15
C ARG A 270 17.04 6.55 -13.99
N TRP A 271 16.20 7.47 -13.56
CA TRP A 271 15.03 7.89 -14.31
C TRP A 271 15.39 8.52 -15.65
N ASP A 272 16.41 9.38 -15.68
CA ASP A 272 16.97 9.94 -16.92
C ASP A 272 17.46 8.84 -17.84
N TRP A 273 18.20 7.86 -17.30
CA TRP A 273 18.67 6.70 -18.08
C TRP A 273 17.51 5.86 -18.64
N VAL A 274 16.39 5.68 -17.89
CA VAL A 274 15.20 4.97 -18.38
C VAL A 274 14.54 5.74 -19.52
N LEU A 275 14.40 7.06 -19.40
CA LEU A 275 13.83 7.89 -20.46
C LEU A 275 14.69 7.90 -21.73
N ASP A 276 16.02 7.92 -21.60
CA ASP A 276 16.91 7.79 -22.74
C ASP A 276 16.72 6.42 -23.41
N ALA A 277 16.63 5.36 -22.62
CA ALA A 277 16.36 4.02 -23.14
C ALA A 277 15.01 3.89 -23.86
N MET A 278 13.99 4.60 -23.38
CA MET A 278 12.67 4.67 -24.03
C MET A 278 12.74 5.47 -25.35
N ALA A 279 13.50 6.54 -25.39
CA ALA A 279 13.72 7.33 -26.62
C ALA A 279 14.51 6.52 -27.66
N ASP A 280 15.58 5.83 -27.27
CA ASP A 280 16.38 4.94 -28.13
C ASP A 280 15.53 3.83 -28.74
N SER A 281 14.56 3.30 -28.01
CA SER A 281 13.63 2.26 -28.47
C SER A 281 12.40 2.80 -29.22
N HIS A 282 12.31 4.12 -29.41
CA HIS A 282 11.16 4.80 -29.99
C HIS A 282 9.84 4.61 -29.24
N ALA A 283 9.90 4.24 -27.94
CA ALA A 283 8.73 4.13 -27.07
C ALA A 283 8.16 5.51 -26.67
N ILE A 284 9.00 6.54 -26.73
CA ILE A 284 8.62 7.95 -26.59
C ILE A 284 9.28 8.78 -27.68
N THR A 285 8.69 9.94 -28.01
CA THR A 285 9.28 10.89 -28.95
C THR A 285 10.39 11.70 -28.31
N ALA A 286 11.27 12.30 -29.13
CA ALA A 286 12.30 13.23 -28.65
C ALA A 286 11.67 14.44 -27.90
N ALA A 287 10.50 14.92 -28.34
CA ALA A 287 9.79 15.98 -27.68
C ALA A 287 9.28 15.57 -26.28
N GLN A 288 8.74 14.34 -26.14
CA GLN A 288 8.35 13.79 -24.84
C GLN A 288 9.55 13.63 -23.91
N ARG A 289 10.70 13.17 -24.43
CA ARG A 289 11.95 13.07 -23.64
C ARG A 289 12.41 14.45 -23.16
N ALA A 290 12.47 15.44 -24.04
CA ALA A 290 12.91 16.79 -23.72
C ALA A 290 11.97 17.51 -22.73
N GLY A 291 10.67 17.26 -22.86
CA GLY A 291 9.63 17.81 -21.97
C GLY A 291 9.49 17.11 -20.62
N ALA A 292 10.10 15.94 -20.43
CA ALA A 292 9.98 15.18 -19.19
C ALA A 292 10.59 15.95 -18.00
N ARG A 293 9.89 15.88 -16.88
CA ARG A 293 10.38 16.41 -15.59
C ARG A 293 10.20 15.31 -14.55
N PHE A 294 11.15 15.20 -13.61
CA PHE A 294 11.05 14.21 -12.53
C PHE A 294 9.80 14.50 -11.71
N PRO A 295 8.91 13.50 -11.51
CA PRO A 295 7.64 13.73 -10.84
C PRO A 295 7.84 13.93 -9.34
N ALA A 296 7.02 14.79 -8.75
CA ALA A 296 6.95 14.90 -7.30
C ALA A 296 6.34 13.62 -6.71
N PHE A 297 7.03 13.02 -5.76
CA PHE A 297 6.47 11.94 -4.96
C PHE A 297 5.59 12.53 -3.85
N ARG A 298 4.33 12.09 -3.80
CA ARG A 298 3.50 12.23 -2.62
C ARG A 298 3.69 10.99 -1.78
N PHE A 299 3.92 11.18 -0.49
CA PHE A 299 3.99 10.06 0.42
C PHE A 299 2.56 9.65 0.80
N TYR A 300 2.12 8.52 0.29
CA TYR A 300 0.93 7.81 0.77
C TYR A 300 1.42 6.58 1.51
N PRO A 301 1.58 6.64 2.86
CA PRO A 301 2.15 5.53 3.60
C PRO A 301 1.31 4.27 3.39
N PRO A 302 1.94 3.11 3.12
CA PRO A 302 1.23 1.85 3.02
C PRO A 302 0.62 1.48 4.36
N GLY A 303 -0.70 1.40 4.43
CA GLY A 303 -1.42 1.02 5.64
C GLY A 303 -1.48 2.09 6.73
N ASP A 304 -0.84 3.25 6.51
CA ASP A 304 -0.99 4.40 7.37
C ASP A 304 -2.09 5.27 6.75
N THR A 305 -3.26 5.07 7.23
CA THR A 305 -4.31 6.05 7.08
C THR A 305 -4.00 7.14 8.08
N ASP A 306 -3.95 8.39 7.62
CA ASP A 306 -3.92 9.56 8.50
C ASP A 306 -4.86 9.31 9.66
N GLY A 307 -4.34 9.46 10.87
CA GLY A 307 -4.90 9.01 12.13
C GLY A 307 -6.41 8.88 12.23
N GLN A 308 -7.18 9.84 11.71
CA GLN A 308 -8.65 9.81 11.76
C GLN A 308 -9.31 8.91 10.69
N ARG A 309 -8.68 8.66 9.53
CA ARG A 309 -9.29 7.86 8.46
C ARG A 309 -9.36 6.36 8.78
N GLN A 310 -8.50 5.87 9.68
CA GLN A 310 -8.55 4.48 10.13
C GLN A 310 -9.87 4.13 10.80
N TYR A 311 -10.50 5.07 11.52
CA TYR A 311 -11.84 4.85 12.09
C TYR A 311 -12.89 4.58 11.02
N LEU A 312 -12.81 5.29 9.89
CA LEU A 312 -13.73 5.10 8.76
C LEU A 312 -13.55 3.72 8.13
N ILE A 313 -12.28 3.31 7.94
CA ILE A 313 -11.94 2.01 7.37
C ILE A 313 -12.39 0.87 8.28
N ASP A 314 -12.24 1.01 9.59
CA ASP A 314 -12.67 -0.02 10.54
C ASP A 314 -14.18 -0.23 10.50
N VAL A 315 -14.95 0.86 10.57
CA VAL A 315 -16.42 0.80 10.49
C VAL A 315 -16.88 0.24 9.15
N ALA A 316 -16.29 0.71 8.04
CA ALA A 316 -16.62 0.22 6.71
C ALA A 316 -16.18 -1.24 6.50
N SER A 317 -15.05 -1.66 7.08
CA SER A 317 -14.60 -3.06 7.00
C SER A 317 -15.55 -4.01 7.72
N ALA A 318 -15.95 -3.66 8.93
CA ALA A 318 -16.89 -4.47 9.71
C ALA A 318 -18.23 -4.61 8.97
N GLU A 319 -18.77 -3.50 8.43
CA GLU A 319 -20.00 -3.54 7.65
C GLU A 319 -19.83 -4.35 6.35
N ALA A 320 -18.74 -4.15 5.60
CA ALA A 320 -18.50 -4.85 4.35
C ALA A 320 -18.36 -6.36 4.56
N ALA A 321 -17.69 -6.78 5.62
CA ALA A 321 -17.54 -8.19 6.00
C ALA A 321 -18.90 -8.81 6.34
N ASP A 322 -19.72 -8.12 7.14
CA ASP A 322 -21.10 -8.53 7.49
C ASP A 322 -21.97 -8.67 6.23
N ARG A 323 -21.94 -7.68 5.32
CA ARG A 323 -22.73 -7.70 4.07
C ARG A 323 -22.35 -8.84 3.12
N LEU A 324 -21.09 -9.26 3.14
CA LEU A 324 -20.60 -10.38 2.32
C LEU A 324 -20.68 -11.74 3.04
N GLY A 325 -20.98 -11.77 4.34
CA GLY A 325 -20.97 -13.00 5.14
C GLY A 325 -19.58 -13.62 5.30
N ILE A 326 -18.54 -12.80 5.36
CA ILE A 326 -17.13 -13.21 5.49
C ILE A 326 -16.48 -12.54 6.71
N THR A 327 -15.29 -13.03 7.10
CA THR A 327 -14.52 -12.36 8.16
C THR A 327 -13.81 -11.10 7.63
N GLU A 328 -13.47 -10.18 8.52
CA GLU A 328 -12.68 -9.00 8.16
C GLU A 328 -11.30 -9.36 7.59
N ASP A 329 -10.68 -10.45 8.06
CA ASP A 329 -9.43 -10.96 7.50
C ASP A 329 -9.59 -11.47 6.06
N GLN A 330 -10.69 -12.16 5.76
CA GLN A 330 -11.04 -12.55 4.39
C GLN A 330 -11.34 -11.35 3.51
N LEU A 331 -12.02 -10.34 4.04
CA LEU A 331 -12.23 -9.07 3.35
C LEU A 331 -10.88 -8.42 3.03
N ALA A 332 -10.02 -8.28 4.04
CA ALA A 332 -8.72 -7.60 3.91
C ALA A 332 -7.83 -8.21 2.80
N ARG A 333 -7.91 -9.53 2.57
CA ARG A 333 -7.08 -10.29 1.60
C ARG A 333 -7.78 -10.56 0.28
N GLY A 334 -9.03 -10.11 0.13
CA GLY A 334 -9.90 -10.54 -0.96
C GLY A 334 -9.87 -9.70 -2.22
N GLY A 335 -9.15 -8.57 -2.24
CA GLY A 335 -9.08 -7.70 -3.43
C GLY A 335 -10.40 -7.02 -3.79
N TYR A 336 -11.16 -6.64 -2.78
CA TYR A 336 -12.40 -5.90 -2.98
C TYR A 336 -12.13 -4.41 -3.19
N THR A 337 -13.06 -3.74 -3.87
CA THR A 337 -13.20 -2.29 -3.84
C THR A 337 -14.51 -1.97 -3.15
N VAL A 338 -14.43 -1.28 -2.02
CA VAL A 338 -15.55 -0.89 -1.17
C VAL A 338 -15.79 0.60 -1.37
N ARG A 339 -16.89 0.96 -2.04
CA ARG A 339 -17.33 2.35 -2.14
C ARG A 339 -18.19 2.67 -0.93
N THR A 340 -17.76 3.67 -0.18
CA THR A 340 -18.41 4.11 1.05
C THR A 340 -19.37 5.27 0.80
N THR A 341 -20.11 5.65 1.82
CA THR A 341 -20.98 6.82 1.83
C THR A 341 -20.27 8.09 2.29
N PHE A 342 -19.02 7.98 2.76
CA PHE A 342 -18.28 9.10 3.32
C PHE A 342 -17.99 10.17 2.27
N ASP A 343 -18.02 11.43 2.70
CA ASP A 343 -17.54 12.60 1.97
C ASP A 343 -16.18 12.99 2.58
N LEU A 344 -15.09 12.63 1.92
CA LEU A 344 -13.74 12.89 2.44
C LEU A 344 -13.41 14.37 2.55
N THR A 345 -13.99 15.21 1.69
CA THR A 345 -13.78 16.67 1.74
C THR A 345 -14.38 17.26 3.02
N ALA A 346 -15.60 16.82 3.36
CA ALA A 346 -16.26 17.23 4.59
C ALA A 346 -15.62 16.59 5.83
N GLN A 347 -15.18 15.34 5.73
CA GLN A 347 -14.48 14.61 6.79
C GLN A 347 -13.17 15.32 7.18
N ASP A 348 -12.34 15.66 6.20
CA ASP A 348 -11.05 16.31 6.43
C ASP A 348 -11.25 17.73 7.00
N ALA A 349 -12.21 18.50 6.49
CA ALA A 349 -12.57 19.80 7.04
C ALA A 349 -13.12 19.72 8.48
N THR A 350 -13.81 18.64 8.81
CA THR A 350 -14.28 18.36 10.17
C THR A 350 -13.12 18.05 11.10
N ALA A 351 -12.18 17.22 10.63
CA ALA A 351 -11.00 16.84 11.40
C ALA A 351 -10.08 18.04 11.67
N GLU A 352 -9.88 18.92 10.68
CA GLU A 352 -9.11 20.17 10.83
C GLU A 352 -9.70 21.03 11.96
N ARG A 353 -11.00 21.31 11.92
CA ARG A 353 -11.67 22.12 12.95
C ARG A 353 -11.73 21.47 14.33
N ALA A 354 -11.89 20.14 14.37
CA ALA A 354 -11.82 19.41 15.64
C ALA A 354 -10.41 19.47 16.24
N GLY A 355 -9.36 19.55 15.40
CA GLY A 355 -7.97 19.72 15.80
C GLY A 355 -7.65 21.09 16.39
N ASP A 356 -8.46 22.14 16.12
CA ASP A 356 -8.33 23.47 16.70
C ASP A 356 -8.75 23.53 18.18
N ALA A 357 -9.18 22.40 18.75
CA ALA A 357 -9.57 22.30 20.15
C ALA A 357 -8.39 22.68 21.06
N PRO A 358 -8.57 23.65 21.97
CA PRO A 358 -7.51 24.00 22.91
C PRO A 358 -7.24 22.82 23.85
N PRO A 359 -5.99 22.58 24.23
CA PRO A 359 -5.66 21.52 25.18
C PRO A 359 -6.43 21.72 26.47
N ALA A 360 -7.04 20.65 26.96
CA ALA A 360 -7.76 20.67 28.22
C ALA A 360 -6.82 21.02 29.39
N LYS A 361 -7.30 21.78 30.35
CA LYS A 361 -6.51 22.20 31.52
C LYS A 361 -6.23 21.00 32.45
N GLY A 362 -5.07 20.98 33.08
CA GLY A 362 -4.75 20.02 34.13
C GLY A 362 -4.40 18.59 33.66
N GLY A 363 -4.19 18.40 32.35
CA GLY A 363 -3.88 17.08 31.79
C GLY A 363 -5.11 16.25 31.45
N ASP A 364 -6.30 16.85 31.49
CA ASP A 364 -7.54 16.23 31.03
C ASP A 364 -7.52 16.04 29.51
N ARG A 365 -8.30 15.06 29.03
CA ARG A 365 -8.51 14.84 27.60
C ARG A 365 -9.86 15.37 27.19
N LEU A 366 -9.88 16.19 26.16
CA LEU A 366 -11.10 16.59 25.47
C LEU A 366 -11.34 15.62 24.31
N HIS A 367 -12.50 15.01 24.29
CA HIS A 367 -12.98 14.16 23.24
C HIS A 367 -13.95 14.92 22.35
N THR A 368 -13.85 14.69 21.07
CA THR A 368 -14.72 15.28 20.05
C THR A 368 -15.22 14.16 19.14
N ALA A 369 -16.52 14.03 19.03
CA ALA A 369 -17.13 13.13 18.06
C ALA A 369 -18.10 13.90 17.17
N VAL A 370 -18.06 13.63 15.86
CA VAL A 370 -18.96 14.26 14.88
C VAL A 370 -19.54 13.21 13.97
N VAL A 371 -20.86 13.26 13.78
CA VAL A 371 -21.59 12.36 12.89
C VAL A 371 -22.53 13.18 12.01
N ALA A 372 -22.43 12.97 10.69
CA ALA A 372 -23.38 13.49 9.72
C ALA A 372 -24.13 12.36 9.02
N LEU A 373 -25.45 12.42 9.03
CA LEU A 373 -26.39 11.43 8.48
C LEU A 373 -27.37 12.05 7.50
N VAL A 374 -27.75 11.30 6.47
CA VAL A 374 -28.84 11.64 5.56
C VAL A 374 -30.17 11.16 6.17
N PRO A 375 -31.11 12.07 6.53
CA PRO A 375 -32.40 11.70 7.06
C PRO A 375 -33.23 10.83 6.10
N GLY A 376 -33.91 9.80 6.62
CA GLY A 376 -34.73 8.90 5.82
C GLY A 376 -33.98 7.94 4.90
N ASP A 377 -32.68 8.15 4.70
CA ASP A 377 -31.79 7.26 3.95
C ASP A 377 -30.85 6.48 4.89
N GLY A 378 -30.18 7.14 5.82
CA GLY A 378 -29.25 6.56 6.77
C GLY A 378 -27.78 6.54 6.31
N ALA A 379 -27.45 7.10 5.14
CA ALA A 379 -26.08 7.22 4.67
C ALA A 379 -25.26 8.09 5.63
N VAL A 380 -24.12 7.58 6.09
CA VAL A 380 -23.17 8.31 6.95
C VAL A 380 -22.21 9.08 6.09
N ARG A 381 -22.30 10.43 6.10
CA ARG A 381 -21.44 11.31 5.27
C ARG A 381 -20.14 11.69 6.00
N VAL A 382 -20.19 11.92 7.31
CA VAL A 382 -19.05 12.23 8.17
C VAL A 382 -19.12 11.36 9.42
N LEU A 383 -17.99 10.83 9.83
CA LEU A 383 -17.82 10.04 11.04
C LEU A 383 -16.45 10.34 11.66
N TYR A 384 -16.40 11.33 12.55
CA TYR A 384 -15.16 11.69 13.25
C TYR A 384 -15.23 11.18 14.69
N GLY A 385 -14.36 10.24 15.05
CA GLY A 385 -14.34 9.61 16.37
C GLY A 385 -13.03 9.81 17.13
N GLY A 386 -12.17 10.74 16.67
CA GLY A 386 -10.87 11.04 17.27
C GLY A 386 -9.85 11.51 16.25
N ALA A 387 -8.80 12.19 16.71
CA ALA A 387 -7.78 12.79 15.84
C ALA A 387 -6.75 11.77 15.35
N ASP A 388 -6.45 10.75 16.15
CA ASP A 388 -5.34 9.82 15.89
C ASP A 388 -5.68 8.42 16.41
N TYR A 389 -5.95 7.51 15.48
CA TYR A 389 -6.27 6.11 15.77
C TYR A 389 -5.14 5.38 16.50
N ALA A 390 -3.89 5.69 16.18
CA ALA A 390 -2.75 5.03 16.81
C ALA A 390 -2.63 5.37 18.31
N ARG A 391 -3.10 6.54 18.71
CA ARG A 391 -3.12 6.99 20.11
C ARG A 391 -4.41 6.62 20.83
N GLN A 392 -5.51 6.58 20.11
CA GLN A 392 -6.85 6.29 20.63
C GLN A 392 -7.59 5.36 19.67
N PRO A 393 -7.40 4.03 19.74
CA PRO A 393 -8.11 3.09 18.85
C PRO A 393 -9.62 3.08 19.05
N PHE A 394 -10.12 3.61 20.16
CA PHE A 394 -11.53 3.69 20.50
C PHE A 394 -12.22 4.80 19.70
N ASN A 395 -13.26 4.46 18.95
CA ASN A 395 -14.00 5.40 18.10
C ASN A 395 -15.12 6.07 18.89
N ASP A 396 -14.90 7.31 19.33
CA ASP A 396 -15.88 8.06 20.14
C ASP A 396 -17.24 8.24 19.43
N ALA A 397 -17.30 8.22 18.11
CA ALA A 397 -18.54 8.42 17.36
C ALA A 397 -19.49 7.21 17.38
N VAL A 398 -18.93 5.99 17.43
CA VAL A 398 -19.72 4.74 17.36
C VAL A 398 -19.70 3.92 18.64
N ASP A 399 -18.63 4.04 19.44
CA ASP A 399 -18.41 3.24 20.66
C ASP A 399 -18.54 4.08 21.94
N GLY A 400 -18.37 5.41 21.85
CA GLY A 400 -18.43 6.33 22.98
C GLY A 400 -19.84 6.45 23.55
N ALA A 401 -20.05 5.97 24.77
CA ALA A 401 -21.30 6.17 25.50
C ALA A 401 -21.24 7.49 26.29
N VAL A 402 -21.95 8.52 25.84
CA VAL A 402 -21.88 9.88 26.36
C VAL A 402 -23.26 10.31 26.90
N GLU A 403 -23.28 10.82 28.13
CA GLU A 403 -24.52 11.31 28.74
C GLU A 403 -25.17 12.42 27.88
N ALA A 404 -26.40 12.20 27.43
CA ALA A 404 -27.08 13.13 26.53
C ALA A 404 -27.76 14.31 27.26
N GLY A 405 -28.23 14.09 28.47
CA GLY A 405 -28.88 15.14 29.25
C GLY A 405 -30.02 15.83 28.50
N THR A 406 -29.98 17.13 28.41
CA THR A 406 -31.01 17.94 27.74
C THR A 406 -31.06 17.75 26.22
N ALA A 407 -30.05 17.14 25.59
CA ALA A 407 -30.11 16.84 24.16
C ALA A 407 -31.21 15.81 23.82
N LEU A 408 -31.72 15.07 24.79
CA LEU A 408 -32.82 14.14 24.61
C LEU A 408 -34.19 14.69 25.07
N GLU A 409 -34.26 15.94 25.55
CA GLU A 409 -35.57 16.54 25.92
C GLU A 409 -36.60 16.55 24.79
N PRO A 410 -36.24 16.83 23.53
CA PRO A 410 -37.21 16.81 22.44
C PRO A 410 -37.89 15.45 22.23
N PHE A 411 -37.25 14.38 22.69
CA PHE A 411 -37.78 13.00 22.58
C PHE A 411 -38.52 12.52 23.82
N SER A 412 -38.65 13.36 24.84
CA SER A 412 -39.38 13.02 26.08
C SER A 412 -40.86 12.72 25.79
N GLY A 413 -41.32 11.54 26.21
CA GLY A 413 -42.68 11.08 25.91
C GLY A 413 -42.90 10.55 24.50
N THR A 414 -41.84 10.49 23.65
CA THR A 414 -41.93 10.00 22.29
C THR A 414 -41.67 8.51 22.22
N LYS A 415 -42.50 7.79 21.46
CA LYS A 415 -42.25 6.38 21.15
C LYS A 415 -41.32 6.28 19.93
N LEU A 416 -40.05 6.19 20.19
CA LEU A 416 -39.05 5.97 19.14
C LEU A 416 -39.07 4.54 18.59
N PRO A 417 -38.64 4.29 17.33
CA PRO A 417 -38.53 2.94 16.77
C PRO A 417 -37.59 2.05 17.60
N PRO A 418 -37.75 0.72 17.55
CA PRO A 418 -37.00 -0.21 18.42
C PRO A 418 -35.48 0.02 18.49
N PRO A 419 -34.74 0.32 17.38
CA PRO A 419 -33.30 0.58 17.45
C PRO A 419 -32.92 1.82 18.27
N LEU A 420 -33.88 2.75 18.47
CA LEU A 420 -33.70 3.98 19.24
C LEU A 420 -34.44 3.93 20.58
N ALA A 421 -35.05 2.80 20.91
CA ALA A 421 -35.77 2.63 22.19
C ALA A 421 -34.81 2.86 23.39
N GLY A 422 -35.37 3.43 24.47
CA GLY A 422 -34.61 3.70 25.71
C GLY A 422 -33.76 5.00 25.66
N LEU A 423 -33.88 5.83 24.64
CA LEU A 423 -33.30 7.18 24.64
C LEU A 423 -34.12 8.09 25.57
N THR A 424 -33.68 8.20 26.81
CA THR A 424 -34.24 9.06 27.85
C THR A 424 -33.19 10.06 28.31
N ARG A 425 -33.57 11.11 29.06
CA ARG A 425 -32.62 12.13 29.58
C ARG A 425 -31.44 11.56 30.36
N THR A 426 -31.57 10.38 30.94
CA THR A 426 -30.51 9.69 31.68
C THR A 426 -29.71 8.71 30.83
N ALA A 427 -30.07 8.57 29.55
CA ALA A 427 -29.34 7.68 28.66
C ALA A 427 -27.97 8.28 28.26
N ALA A 428 -27.01 7.39 28.02
CA ALA A 428 -25.74 7.69 27.44
C ALA A 428 -25.65 7.03 26.05
N PRO A 429 -26.27 7.61 25.01
CA PRO A 429 -26.16 7.08 23.66
C PRO A 429 -24.78 7.32 23.08
N THR A 430 -24.43 6.54 22.02
CA THR A 430 -23.33 6.93 21.16
C THR A 430 -23.72 8.14 20.28
N PRO A 431 -22.76 8.97 19.84
CA PRO A 431 -23.05 10.07 18.91
C PRO A 431 -23.82 9.65 17.67
N LEU A 432 -23.47 8.51 17.07
CA LEU A 432 -24.20 7.93 15.94
C LEU A 432 -25.67 7.63 16.29
N ARG A 433 -25.92 7.10 17.49
CA ARG A 433 -27.27 6.77 17.90
C ARG A 433 -28.13 8.02 18.18
N LEU A 434 -27.52 9.06 18.76
CA LEU A 434 -28.22 10.35 18.94
C LEU A 434 -28.50 11.04 17.61
N ALA A 435 -27.49 11.08 16.71
CA ALA A 435 -27.66 11.60 15.35
C ALA A 435 -28.79 10.88 14.60
N SER A 436 -28.89 9.54 14.76
CA SER A 436 -29.98 8.75 14.16
C SER A 436 -31.36 9.11 14.70
N ALA A 437 -31.46 9.49 15.97
CA ALA A 437 -32.75 9.95 16.54
C ALA A 437 -33.19 11.27 15.92
N TYR A 438 -32.25 12.23 15.78
CA TYR A 438 -32.53 13.51 15.11
C TYR A 438 -32.80 13.34 13.62
N ALA A 439 -32.06 12.46 12.93
CA ALA A 439 -32.30 12.13 11.52
C ALA A 439 -33.67 11.49 11.30
N THR A 440 -34.14 10.67 12.26
CA THR A 440 -35.50 10.10 12.24
C THR A 440 -36.56 11.19 12.35
N ALA A 441 -36.34 12.16 13.23
CA ALA A 441 -37.23 13.30 13.39
C ALA A 441 -37.22 14.20 12.14
N ALA A 442 -36.04 14.48 11.58
CA ALA A 442 -35.88 15.25 10.33
C ALA A 442 -36.58 14.55 9.14
N ALA A 443 -36.62 13.23 9.13
CA ALA A 443 -37.35 12.42 8.15
C ALA A 443 -38.81 12.14 8.53
N HIS A 444 -39.46 13.03 9.29
CA HIS A 444 -40.87 12.93 9.68
C HIS A 444 -41.23 11.59 10.35
N GLY A 445 -40.30 11.06 11.17
CA GLY A 445 -40.49 9.80 11.88
C GLY A 445 -40.07 8.55 11.13
N THR A 446 -39.50 8.68 9.95
CA THR A 446 -38.92 7.54 9.22
C THR A 446 -37.51 7.27 9.74
N TYR A 447 -37.35 6.17 10.47
CA TYR A 447 -36.00 5.68 10.84
C TYR A 447 -35.34 4.99 9.66
N ALA A 448 -34.11 5.33 9.38
CA ALA A 448 -33.23 4.62 8.48
C ALA A 448 -32.02 4.08 9.26
N LYS A 449 -31.73 2.76 9.13
CA LYS A 449 -30.55 2.17 9.76
C LYS A 449 -29.29 2.81 9.16
N PRO A 450 -28.39 3.39 9.97
CA PRO A 450 -27.14 3.94 9.46
C PRO A 450 -26.33 2.90 8.70
N TYR A 451 -25.73 3.31 7.59
CA TYR A 451 -24.84 2.48 6.79
C TYR A 451 -23.70 3.32 6.18
N THR A 452 -22.59 2.63 5.90
CA THR A 452 -21.35 3.25 5.38
C THR A 452 -20.94 2.73 4.00
N ILE A 453 -21.64 1.72 3.46
CA ILE A 453 -21.27 1.05 2.21
C ILE A 453 -22.31 1.32 1.13
N VAL A 454 -21.87 1.93 0.03
CA VAL A 454 -22.71 2.11 -1.18
C VAL A 454 -22.65 0.85 -2.05
N ARG A 455 -21.43 0.33 -2.29
CA ARG A 455 -21.21 -0.79 -3.20
C ARG A 455 -19.92 -1.52 -2.87
N ILE A 456 -19.95 -2.85 -3.05
CA ILE A 456 -18.75 -3.69 -2.98
C ILE A 456 -18.56 -4.36 -4.34
N THR A 457 -17.38 -4.24 -4.92
CA THR A 457 -17.00 -4.87 -6.18
C THR A 457 -15.74 -5.70 -6.01
N ARG A 458 -15.60 -6.74 -6.86
CA ARG A 458 -14.37 -7.53 -6.98
C ARG A 458 -14.15 -7.86 -8.46
N ALA A 459 -12.95 -7.59 -8.97
CA ALA A 459 -12.61 -7.80 -10.39
C ALA A 459 -13.67 -7.20 -11.36
N GLY A 460 -14.17 -6.00 -11.06
CA GLY A 460 -15.19 -5.31 -11.87
C GLY A 460 -16.64 -5.80 -11.67
N ARG A 461 -16.85 -6.92 -10.97
CA ARG A 461 -18.18 -7.46 -10.69
C ARG A 461 -18.75 -6.87 -9.40
N THR A 462 -19.97 -6.36 -9.42
CA THR A 462 -20.69 -5.92 -8.22
C THR A 462 -21.17 -7.13 -7.42
N LEU A 463 -20.80 -7.20 -6.15
CA LEU A 463 -21.19 -8.24 -5.20
C LEU A 463 -22.27 -7.76 -4.24
N TYR A 464 -22.24 -6.47 -3.88
CA TYR A 464 -23.21 -5.83 -3.01
C TYR A 464 -23.52 -4.42 -3.50
N ARG A 465 -24.76 -3.99 -3.36
CA ARG A 465 -25.24 -2.62 -3.51
C ARG A 465 -26.18 -2.30 -2.37
N ALA A 466 -25.96 -1.16 -1.74
CA ALA A 466 -26.81 -0.72 -0.64
C ALA A 466 -28.23 -0.39 -1.11
N HIS A 467 -29.16 -0.65 -0.20
CA HIS A 467 -30.53 -0.15 -0.24
C HIS A 467 -30.84 0.36 1.15
N PRO A 468 -31.39 1.59 1.29
CA PRO A 468 -31.81 2.11 2.59
C PRO A 468 -32.74 1.13 3.31
N ASN A 469 -32.40 0.81 4.55
CA ASN A 469 -33.25 -0.05 5.40
C ASN A 469 -34.06 0.84 6.33
N THR A 470 -35.29 1.13 5.93
CA THR A 470 -36.15 2.08 6.61
C THR A 470 -37.29 1.38 7.38
N SER A 471 -37.70 1.98 8.48
CA SER A 471 -38.89 1.61 9.23
C SER A 471 -39.64 2.86 9.70
N ALA A 472 -40.95 2.86 9.53
CA ALA A 472 -41.76 3.97 10.03
C ALA A 472 -41.84 3.91 11.56
N SER A 473 -41.73 5.07 12.22
CA SER A 473 -42.06 5.21 13.63
C SER A 473 -43.55 5.03 13.81
N ALA A 474 -43.97 4.46 14.94
CA ALA A 474 -45.39 4.45 15.30
C ALA A 474 -45.92 5.89 15.36
N LYS A 475 -47.08 6.13 14.72
CA LYS A 475 -47.72 7.45 14.70
C LYS A 475 -47.95 7.96 16.12
N GLY A 476 -47.50 9.20 16.39
CA GLY A 476 -47.81 9.97 17.60
C GLY A 476 -46.64 10.29 18.50
N GLY A 477 -46.45 11.51 18.88
CA GLY A 477 -45.57 12.01 19.92
C GLY A 477 -44.52 13.03 19.46
N GLY A 478 -43.29 12.98 19.93
CA GLY A 478 -42.28 14.02 19.77
C GLY A 478 -41.67 14.15 18.37
N ALA A 479 -41.82 13.16 17.47
CA ALA A 479 -41.54 13.37 16.06
C ALA A 479 -42.36 14.56 15.52
N ASP A 480 -43.62 14.74 16.01
CA ASP A 480 -44.47 15.87 15.66
C ASP A 480 -43.93 17.21 16.17
N VAL A 481 -43.25 17.25 17.31
CA VAL A 481 -42.67 18.51 17.85
C VAL A 481 -41.46 18.93 17.04
N LEU A 482 -40.57 18.02 16.75
CA LEU A 482 -39.41 18.29 15.89
C LEU A 482 -39.82 18.55 14.45
N THR A 483 -40.82 17.81 13.92
CA THR A 483 -41.42 18.06 12.63
C THR A 483 -42.12 19.43 12.57
N LYS A 484 -42.80 19.86 13.61
CA LYS A 484 -43.38 21.20 13.69
C LYS A 484 -42.33 22.29 13.78
N LEU A 485 -41.22 22.07 14.52
CA LEU A 485 -40.07 22.94 14.53
C LEU A 485 -39.41 23.03 13.14
N MET A 486 -39.35 21.94 12.39
CA MET A 486 -38.89 21.88 11.03
C MET A 486 -39.84 22.56 10.05
N GLN A 487 -41.14 22.27 10.15
CA GLN A 487 -42.17 22.87 9.27
C GLN A 487 -42.31 24.37 9.44
N SER A 488 -42.08 24.91 10.65
CA SER A 488 -42.04 26.36 10.87
C SER A 488 -40.86 27.05 10.24
N ARG A 489 -39.90 26.29 9.70
CA ARG A 489 -38.66 26.74 9.08
C ARG A 489 -38.52 26.32 7.62
N ALA A 490 -39.56 25.81 6.98
CA ALA A 490 -39.50 25.41 5.57
C ALA A 490 -38.96 26.56 4.69
N GLY A 491 -37.77 26.36 4.10
CA GLY A 491 -37.03 27.36 3.32
C GLY A 491 -36.19 28.32 4.14
N GLY A 492 -36.06 28.13 5.48
CA GLY A 492 -35.18 28.89 6.38
C GLY A 492 -33.85 28.19 6.65
N PRO A 493 -32.94 28.80 7.46
CA PRO A 493 -31.70 28.18 7.88
C PRO A 493 -31.97 26.88 8.68
N PRO A 494 -31.00 25.92 8.70
CA PRO A 494 -31.18 24.67 9.42
C PRO A 494 -31.45 24.88 10.91
N ALA A 495 -32.16 23.96 11.51
CA ALA A 495 -32.42 24.00 12.93
C ALA A 495 -31.15 23.61 13.72
N VAL A 496 -30.88 24.31 14.80
CA VAL A 496 -29.78 24.03 15.72
C VAL A 496 -30.35 23.76 17.12
N LEU A 497 -30.01 22.61 17.70
CA LEU A 497 -30.31 22.25 19.06
C LEU A 497 -29.05 21.96 19.86
N THR A 498 -28.91 22.59 21.01
CA THR A 498 -27.83 22.38 21.95
C THR A 498 -28.36 21.69 23.21
N GLY A 499 -27.62 20.70 23.72
CA GLY A 499 -27.95 20.01 24.94
C GLY A 499 -26.72 19.66 25.76
N ALA A 500 -26.88 19.43 27.05
CA ALA A 500 -25.78 19.13 27.95
C ALA A 500 -26.21 18.23 29.11
N ALA A 501 -25.29 17.47 29.66
CA ALA A 501 -25.42 16.82 30.95
C ALA A 501 -24.47 17.47 31.96
N GLY A 502 -24.95 18.49 32.65
CA GLY A 502 -24.15 19.32 33.53
C GLY A 502 -23.02 20.04 32.74
N ARG A 503 -21.82 20.05 33.35
CA ARG A 503 -20.62 20.61 32.67
C ARG A 503 -19.72 19.54 32.04
N ARG A 504 -20.19 18.28 31.94
CA ARG A 504 -19.35 17.15 31.50
C ARG A 504 -19.47 16.83 30.03
N THR A 505 -20.64 17.10 29.45
CA THR A 505 -20.93 16.83 28.04
C THR A 505 -21.62 18.01 27.39
N LEU A 506 -21.38 18.21 26.11
CA LEU A 506 -22.06 19.19 25.28
C LEU A 506 -22.41 18.54 23.95
N TRP A 507 -23.65 18.73 23.54
CA TRP A 507 -24.16 18.25 22.28
C TRP A 507 -24.67 19.41 21.45
N ARG A 508 -24.32 19.44 20.17
CA ARG A 508 -24.87 20.38 19.20
C ARG A 508 -25.32 19.59 17.99
N THR A 509 -26.61 19.65 17.68
CA THR A 509 -27.18 18.99 16.49
C THR A 509 -27.76 20.06 15.58
N THR A 510 -27.23 20.12 14.35
CA THR A 510 -27.72 20.95 13.24
C THR A 510 -28.42 20.03 12.28
N TYR A 511 -29.64 20.35 11.84
CA TYR A 511 -30.41 19.46 10.99
C TYR A 511 -31.43 20.19 10.12
N ASP A 512 -31.68 19.62 8.95
CA ASP A 512 -32.81 19.89 8.06
C ASP A 512 -33.33 18.56 7.48
N GLU A 513 -34.15 18.61 6.44
CA GLU A 513 -34.69 17.41 5.79
C GLU A 513 -33.64 16.64 4.97
N HIS A 514 -32.48 17.21 4.68
CA HIS A 514 -31.42 16.65 3.84
C HIS A 514 -30.21 16.15 4.64
N LEU A 515 -29.94 16.77 5.81
CA LEU A 515 -28.77 16.44 6.61
C LEU A 515 -29.05 16.59 8.11
N THR A 516 -28.48 15.70 8.89
CA THR A 516 -28.39 15.81 10.35
C THR A 516 -26.92 15.70 10.75
N LEU A 517 -26.38 16.73 11.37
CA LEU A 517 -25.02 16.81 11.86
C LEU A 517 -25.01 16.96 13.37
N THR A 518 -24.43 16.00 14.08
CA THR A 518 -24.31 16.00 15.53
C THR A 518 -22.85 16.08 15.95
N VAL A 519 -22.52 17.06 16.79
CA VAL A 519 -21.23 17.21 17.47
C VAL A 519 -21.43 16.88 18.94
N ALA A 520 -20.59 15.98 19.47
CA ALA A 520 -20.52 15.66 20.89
C ALA A 520 -19.13 16.02 21.42
N LEU A 521 -19.11 16.81 22.50
CA LEU A 521 -17.90 17.12 23.26
C LEU A 521 -18.03 16.57 24.66
N PHE A 522 -17.00 15.89 25.14
CA PHE A 522 -16.91 15.39 26.51
C PHE A 522 -15.45 15.36 26.95
N ALA A 523 -15.22 15.39 28.25
CA ALA A 523 -13.86 15.39 28.79
C ALA A 523 -13.70 14.32 29.85
N GLU A 524 -12.47 13.80 29.96
CA GLU A 524 -12.10 12.83 30.98
C GLU A 524 -10.75 13.15 31.64
N HIS A 525 -10.64 12.80 32.92
CA HIS A 525 -9.36 12.66 33.58
C HIS A 525 -8.72 11.34 33.15
N PRO A 526 -7.51 11.35 32.59
CA PRO A 526 -6.88 10.11 32.12
C PRO A 526 -6.68 9.12 33.27
N ALA A 527 -6.80 7.84 32.95
CA ALA A 527 -6.57 6.75 33.87
C ALA A 527 -5.18 6.87 34.55
N LYS A 528 -5.13 6.76 35.88
CA LYS A 528 -3.90 6.77 36.67
C LYS A 528 -3.86 5.58 37.62
N GLY A 529 -2.72 4.87 37.67
CA GLY A 529 -2.49 3.82 38.65
C GLY A 529 -3.49 2.66 38.60
N GLY A 530 -3.95 2.26 37.40
CA GLY A 530 -4.90 1.16 37.22
C GLY A 530 -6.36 1.52 37.52
N LYS A 531 -6.68 2.77 37.81
CA LYS A 531 -8.05 3.27 37.94
C LYS A 531 -8.58 3.70 36.57
N PRO A 532 -9.89 3.47 36.27
CA PRO A 532 -10.50 3.93 35.01
C PRO A 532 -10.47 5.46 34.89
N ALA A 533 -10.55 5.94 33.64
CA ALA A 533 -10.76 7.35 33.37
C ALA A 533 -12.08 7.83 34.00
N LEU A 534 -12.10 9.05 34.50
CA LEU A 534 -13.28 9.65 35.14
C LEU A 534 -13.75 10.87 34.35
N PRO A 535 -15.07 11.10 34.24
CA PRO A 535 -15.59 12.29 33.57
C PRO A 535 -15.02 13.57 34.18
N ALA A 536 -14.56 14.50 33.31
CA ALA A 536 -14.02 15.80 33.68
C ALA A 536 -14.94 16.94 33.19
N PRO A 537 -14.87 18.14 33.80
CA PRO A 537 -15.62 19.27 33.31
C PRO A 537 -15.05 19.77 31.98
N LEU A 538 -15.95 20.14 31.05
CA LEU A 538 -15.60 20.76 29.78
C LEU A 538 -14.96 22.15 29.98
N PRO A 539 -14.05 22.56 29.08
CA PRO A 539 -13.52 23.92 29.06
C PRO A 539 -14.62 24.93 28.74
N GLY A 540 -14.46 26.17 29.20
CA GLY A 540 -15.44 27.23 28.95
C GLY A 540 -15.59 27.61 27.47
N THR A 541 -14.69 27.17 26.61
CA THR A 541 -14.72 27.38 25.16
C THR A 541 -15.47 26.28 24.39
N ALA A 542 -16.00 25.25 25.08
CA ALA A 542 -16.62 24.10 24.44
C ALA A 542 -17.80 24.47 23.52
N GLU A 543 -18.62 25.44 23.92
CA GLU A 543 -19.77 25.89 23.11
C GLU A 543 -19.30 26.51 21.79
N GLY A 544 -18.37 27.45 21.83
CA GLY A 544 -17.78 28.04 20.63
C GLY A 544 -17.09 27.02 19.73
N LEU A 545 -16.38 26.02 20.32
CA LEU A 545 -15.78 24.94 19.56
C LEU A 545 -16.84 24.07 18.87
N SER A 546 -17.91 23.69 19.56
CA SER A 546 -19.00 22.91 18.95
C SER A 546 -19.69 23.65 17.80
N ALA A 547 -19.86 24.97 17.92
CA ALA A 547 -20.39 25.81 16.86
C ALA A 547 -19.44 25.86 15.66
N HIS A 548 -18.15 26.14 15.89
CA HIS A 548 -17.11 26.20 14.85
C HIS A 548 -17.02 24.90 14.04
N ILE A 549 -17.03 23.74 14.72
CA ILE A 549 -17.02 22.42 14.06
C ILE A 549 -18.29 22.22 13.24
N SER A 550 -19.46 22.46 13.88
CA SER A 550 -20.76 22.22 13.26
C SER A 550 -20.99 23.08 12.02
N GLU A 551 -20.72 24.37 12.10
CA GLU A 551 -20.90 25.33 11.00
C GLU A 551 -19.96 25.01 9.83
N GLY A 552 -18.72 24.67 10.13
CA GLY A 552 -17.76 24.34 9.09
C GLY A 552 -18.04 23.03 8.37
N ALA A 553 -18.39 21.97 9.10
CA ALA A 553 -18.77 20.69 8.52
C ALA A 553 -20.07 20.85 7.70
N TRP A 554 -21.06 21.55 8.23
CA TRP A 554 -22.32 21.80 7.55
C TRP A 554 -22.11 22.53 6.22
N ALA A 555 -21.40 23.65 6.26
CA ALA A 555 -21.14 24.46 5.06
C ALA A 555 -20.38 23.65 3.98
N LYS A 556 -19.50 22.75 4.39
CA LYS A 556 -18.74 21.92 3.46
C LYS A 556 -19.57 20.85 2.77
N ILE A 557 -20.54 20.25 3.51
CA ILE A 557 -21.42 19.20 2.96
C ILE A 557 -22.53 19.82 2.10
N THR A 558 -23.16 20.92 2.57
CA THR A 558 -24.37 21.45 1.95
C THR A 558 -24.13 22.64 1.02
N GLY A 559 -22.96 23.26 1.09
CA GLY A 559 -22.66 24.54 0.39
C GLY A 559 -23.40 25.75 0.99
N THR A 560 -24.10 25.58 2.14
CA THR A 560 -24.88 26.65 2.78
C THR A 560 -24.34 26.96 4.18
N SER A 561 -24.52 28.21 4.64
CA SER A 561 -24.16 28.60 6.00
C SER A 561 -25.27 28.26 7.00
N VAL A 562 -24.86 27.92 8.23
CA VAL A 562 -25.78 27.82 9.38
C VAL A 562 -26.05 29.25 9.85
N GLY A 563 -27.31 29.65 9.87
CA GLY A 563 -27.69 30.93 10.47
C GLY A 563 -27.50 30.92 12.00
N PRO A 564 -27.41 32.07 12.66
CA PRO A 564 -27.26 32.16 14.12
C PRO A 564 -28.41 31.41 14.81
N SER A 565 -28.08 30.68 15.88
CA SER A 565 -29.11 30.02 16.70
C SER A 565 -30.01 31.05 17.37
N PRO A 566 -31.33 30.83 17.45
CA PRO A 566 -32.24 31.73 18.22
C PRO A 566 -31.84 31.89 19.69
N ALA A 567 -31.06 31.00 20.26
CA ALA A 567 -30.49 31.10 21.59
C ALA A 567 -29.32 32.09 21.64
N GLU A 568 -28.66 32.37 20.51
CA GLU A 568 -27.54 33.31 20.41
C GLU A 568 -28.02 34.75 20.17
N GLU A 569 -29.18 34.96 19.57
CA GLU A 569 -29.77 36.28 19.35
C GLU A 569 -30.36 36.97 20.61
N GLY A 570 -30.59 36.21 21.67
CA GLY A 570 -31.34 36.67 22.85
C GLY A 570 -30.61 36.70 24.19
N ASN A 571 -29.38 36.18 24.32
CA ASN A 571 -28.72 36.14 25.62
C ASN A 571 -27.19 36.02 25.54
N PRO A 572 -26.44 37.12 25.64
CA PRO A 572 -24.99 37.08 25.79
C PRO A 572 -24.67 36.55 27.20
N GLY A 573 -24.46 35.23 27.31
CA GLY A 573 -23.82 34.64 28.49
C GLY A 573 -24.74 34.16 29.61
N LEU A 574 -25.49 33.10 29.40
CA LEU A 574 -25.86 32.24 30.52
C LEU A 574 -24.74 31.26 30.85
N PRO A 575 -24.13 31.36 32.05
CA PRO A 575 -23.13 30.38 32.44
C PRO A 575 -23.75 28.98 32.52
N ILE A 576 -23.10 28.00 31.92
CA ILE A 576 -23.41 26.58 32.06
C ILE A 576 -23.56 26.29 33.56
N GLY A 577 -24.79 26.09 34.04
CA GLY A 577 -24.99 25.66 35.43
C GLY A 577 -26.15 26.26 36.25
N GLN A 578 -26.99 27.11 35.69
CA GLN A 578 -28.18 27.56 36.44
C GLN A 578 -29.48 27.00 35.85
N THR A 579 -29.81 25.75 36.16
CA THR A 579 -31.18 25.29 36.13
C THR A 579 -31.89 25.82 37.38
N LYS A 580 -32.80 26.80 37.23
CA LYS A 580 -33.78 27.09 38.25
C LYS A 580 -34.68 25.86 38.46
N PRO A 581 -34.93 25.42 39.70
CA PRO A 581 -35.91 24.37 39.96
C PRO A 581 -37.28 24.90 39.54
N ILE A 582 -37.97 24.22 38.64
CA ILE A 582 -39.40 24.43 38.38
C ILE A 582 -40.13 23.92 39.62
N LEU A 583 -40.61 24.85 40.42
CA LEU A 583 -41.54 24.60 41.54
C LEU A 583 -42.78 23.89 40.98
N ALA A 584 -43.02 22.70 41.50
CA ALA A 584 -44.30 22.00 41.35
C ALA A 584 -45.39 22.88 41.99
N THR A 585 -46.30 23.38 41.19
CA THR A 585 -47.61 23.85 41.67
C THR A 585 -48.65 22.84 41.23
N ARG A 586 -49.19 22.15 42.27
CA ARG A 586 -50.45 21.41 42.47
C ARG A 586 -51.14 20.78 41.25
#